data_a3e11ef69f148bb98cafd03178b18a4d
#
_entry.id   a3e11ef69f148bb98cafd03178b18a4d
#
_cell.length_a   1.000
_cell.length_b   1.000
_cell.length_c   1.000
_cell.angle_alpha   90.00
_cell.angle_beta   90.00
_cell.angle_gamma   90.00
#
_symmetry.space_group_name_H-M   'P 1'
#
loop_
_entity.id
_entity.type
_entity.pdbx_description
1 polymer ?
#
loop_
_entity_poly.entity_id
_entity_poly.type
_entity_poly.pdbx_seq_one_letter_code
_entity_poly.pdbx_strand_id
1 'polypeptide(L)'
;MAINNWPEEDRPREKLIRDGEHTLSDSELLAIILGTGTKGHSALDLARIVLQRFRTFRQIGQADLRHWEQLKGLGKAKVSQVKAAIEIARRFNEEKIKERRVKIKSSKDIACMLMPRMQDLKKEVFKVLFLNSQNRIIDLIEIEEGSVNQARPIIREIYHQALLEFASFIICVHNHPSGNPQPSLQDKQFTRELVSAGACLFIKCLDHIIIGN
;
A
#
# COMPACT_ATOMS: atom_id res chain seq x y z
N MET A 1 22.91 27.38 0.71
CA MET A 1 24.23 26.77 1.03
C MET A 1 24.16 25.27 0.78
N ALA A 2 25.23 24.65 0.30
CA ALA A 2 25.29 23.20 0.19
C ALA A 2 25.33 22.57 1.59
N ILE A 3 24.60 21.46 1.81
CA ILE A 3 24.54 20.75 3.11
C ILE A 3 25.95 20.33 3.58
N ASN A 4 26.88 20.09 2.66
CA ASN A 4 28.25 19.74 2.97
C ASN A 4 29.03 20.85 3.71
N ASN A 5 28.52 22.08 3.72
CA ASN A 5 29.12 23.21 4.44
C ASN A 5 28.51 23.41 5.84
N TRP A 6 27.57 22.55 6.23
CA TRP A 6 26.98 22.58 7.56
C TRP A 6 27.86 21.86 8.56
N PRO A 7 27.77 22.18 9.85
CA PRO A 7 28.33 21.34 10.90
C PRO A 7 27.89 19.88 10.69
N GLU A 8 28.79 18.95 10.95
CA GLU A 8 28.54 17.53 10.70
C GLU A 8 27.33 17.02 11.48
N GLU A 9 27.16 17.54 12.69
CA GLU A 9 26.04 17.25 13.57
C GLU A 9 24.66 17.66 13.04
N ASP A 10 24.61 18.65 12.13
CA ASP A 10 23.36 19.17 11.53
C ASP A 10 23.03 18.49 10.18
N ARG A 11 23.93 17.66 9.66
CA ARG A 11 23.70 16.98 8.38
C ARG A 11 22.75 15.78 8.58
N PRO A 12 21.69 15.66 7.77
CA PRO A 12 20.67 14.62 7.99
C PRO A 12 21.22 13.19 8.01
N ARG A 13 22.22 12.85 7.20
CA ARG A 13 22.80 11.50 7.16
C ARG A 13 23.59 11.18 8.41
N GLU A 14 24.41 12.09 8.84
CA GLU A 14 25.24 11.98 10.02
C GLU A 14 24.37 11.93 11.28
N LYS A 15 23.32 12.76 11.32
CA LYS A 15 22.32 12.75 12.39
C LYS A 15 21.58 11.43 12.45
N LEU A 16 21.18 10.85 11.30
CA LEU A 16 20.53 9.52 11.25
C LEU A 16 21.42 8.44 11.85
N ILE A 17 22.71 8.43 11.48
CA ILE A 17 23.67 7.41 11.95
C ILE A 17 23.95 7.56 13.44
N ARG A 18 24.08 8.79 13.93
CA ARG A 18 24.41 9.06 15.34
C ARG A 18 23.22 8.89 16.27
N ASP A 19 22.06 9.45 15.91
CA ASP A 19 20.92 9.62 16.81
C ASP A 19 19.73 8.72 16.45
N GLY A 20 19.78 8.02 15.32
CA GLY A 20 18.71 7.16 14.81
C GLY A 20 17.65 7.89 14.00
N GLU A 21 16.91 7.13 13.19
CA GLU A 21 15.95 7.64 12.22
C GLU A 21 14.76 8.38 12.86
N HIS A 22 14.41 8.03 14.09
CA HIS A 22 13.27 8.62 14.83
C HIS A 22 13.50 10.07 15.25
N THR A 23 14.74 10.56 15.18
CA THR A 23 15.09 11.95 15.53
C THR A 23 14.97 12.90 14.35
N LEU A 24 14.83 12.37 13.13
CA LEU A 24 14.79 13.16 11.92
C LEU A 24 13.37 13.66 11.64
N SER A 25 13.29 14.90 11.15
CA SER A 25 12.06 15.44 10.58
C SER A 25 11.74 14.80 9.23
N ASP A 26 10.47 14.88 8.79
CA ASP A 26 10.04 14.42 7.48
C ASP A 26 10.88 15.01 6.33
N SER A 27 11.28 16.27 6.45
CA SER A 27 12.11 16.93 5.46
C SER A 27 13.54 16.39 5.45
N GLU A 28 14.11 16.02 6.58
CA GLU A 28 15.44 15.41 6.67
C GLU A 28 15.42 13.99 6.09
N LEU A 29 14.43 13.18 6.43
CA LEU A 29 14.25 11.83 5.86
C LEU A 29 14.10 11.89 4.33
N LEU A 30 13.25 12.79 3.83
CA LEU A 30 13.06 12.96 2.40
C LEU A 30 14.31 13.49 1.70
N ALA A 31 15.09 14.38 2.35
CA ALA A 31 16.36 14.87 1.83
C ALA A 31 17.40 13.76 1.68
N ILE A 32 17.44 12.80 2.60
CA ILE A 32 18.32 11.63 2.50
C ILE A 32 17.96 10.79 1.28
N ILE A 33 16.64 10.56 1.03
CA ILE A 33 16.14 9.80 -0.13
C ILE A 33 16.47 10.53 -1.43
N LEU A 34 16.29 11.85 -1.50
CA LEU A 34 16.61 12.66 -2.66
C LEU A 34 18.13 12.71 -2.96
N GLY A 35 18.93 12.50 -1.95
CA GLY A 35 20.40 12.33 -2.02
C GLY A 35 21.15 13.61 -2.30
N THR A 36 20.81 14.34 -3.35
CA THR A 36 21.52 15.56 -3.79
C THR A 36 20.55 16.69 -4.07
N GLY A 37 21.03 17.92 -3.90
CA GLY A 37 20.32 19.11 -4.34
C GLY A 37 20.40 19.34 -5.86
N THR A 38 20.10 20.55 -6.25
CA THR A 38 20.26 21.09 -7.61
C THR A 38 20.92 22.46 -7.54
N LYS A 39 21.19 23.09 -8.68
CA LYS A 39 21.73 24.46 -8.70
C LYS A 39 20.76 25.39 -7.95
N GLY A 40 21.21 25.94 -6.86
CA GLY A 40 20.45 26.88 -6.02
C GLY A 40 19.60 26.27 -4.89
N HIS A 41 19.45 24.94 -4.83
CA HIS A 41 18.65 24.27 -3.79
C HIS A 41 19.41 23.06 -3.23
N SER A 42 19.52 22.98 -1.92
CA SER A 42 20.02 21.78 -1.24
C SER A 42 18.99 20.64 -1.34
N ALA A 43 19.40 19.41 -0.99
CA ALA A 43 18.46 18.29 -0.89
C ALA A 43 17.34 18.57 0.14
N LEU A 44 17.66 19.27 1.23
CA LEU A 44 16.69 19.64 2.25
C LEU A 44 15.70 20.69 1.73
N ASP A 45 16.16 21.65 0.92
CA ASP A 45 15.26 22.63 0.29
C ASP A 45 14.30 21.95 -0.68
N LEU A 46 14.79 21.01 -1.47
CA LEU A 46 13.93 20.21 -2.36
C LEU A 46 12.91 19.37 -1.58
N ALA A 47 13.33 18.76 -0.47
CA ALA A 47 12.45 18.02 0.41
C ALA A 47 11.32 18.89 0.98
N ARG A 48 11.67 20.10 1.44
CA ARG A 48 10.68 21.08 1.93
C ARG A 48 9.70 21.52 0.84
N ILE A 49 10.17 21.75 -0.39
CA ILE A 49 9.32 22.08 -1.55
C ILE A 49 8.32 20.95 -1.82
N VAL A 50 8.77 19.70 -1.77
CA VAL A 50 7.89 18.52 -1.93
C VAL A 50 6.84 18.46 -0.84
N LEU A 51 7.23 18.61 0.43
CA LEU A 51 6.31 18.56 1.56
C LEU A 51 5.35 19.75 1.59
N GLN A 52 5.77 20.94 1.16
CA GLN A 52 4.86 22.08 0.99
C GLN A 52 3.81 21.82 -0.10
N ARG A 53 4.18 21.15 -1.18
CA ARG A 53 3.27 20.84 -2.30
C ARG A 53 2.29 19.74 -1.97
N PHE A 54 2.76 18.66 -1.32
CA PHE A 54 1.97 17.43 -1.11
C PHE A 54 1.56 17.21 0.35
N ARG A 55 2.10 17.98 1.29
CA ARG A 55 1.82 18.00 2.73
C ARG A 55 2.13 16.71 3.50
N THR A 56 1.84 15.54 2.97
CA THR A 56 2.03 14.24 3.64
C THR A 56 2.71 13.22 2.74
N PHE A 57 3.42 12.24 3.31
CA PHE A 57 3.99 11.11 2.56
C PHE A 57 2.93 10.33 1.79
N ARG A 58 1.72 10.25 2.32
CA ARG A 58 0.58 9.64 1.65
C ARG A 58 0.25 10.37 0.34
N GLN A 59 0.10 11.69 0.38
CA GLN A 59 -0.15 12.49 -0.82
C GLN A 59 1.03 12.47 -1.81
N ILE A 60 2.26 12.38 -1.31
CA ILE A 60 3.46 12.16 -2.13
C ILE A 60 3.35 10.83 -2.90
N GLY A 61 2.91 9.77 -2.23
CA GLY A 61 2.68 8.46 -2.83
C GLY A 61 1.62 8.47 -3.94
N GLN A 62 0.52 9.19 -3.72
CA GLN A 62 -0.62 9.30 -4.65
C GLN A 62 -0.34 10.20 -5.85
N ALA A 63 0.62 11.12 -5.75
CA ALA A 63 0.87 12.12 -6.78
C ALA A 63 1.27 11.49 -8.12
N ASP A 64 0.60 11.89 -9.20
CA ASP A 64 0.96 11.51 -10.56
C ASP A 64 2.28 12.16 -10.99
N LEU A 65 2.97 11.56 -11.95
CA LEU A 65 4.22 12.10 -12.49
C LEU A 65 4.07 13.54 -12.98
N ARG A 66 2.92 13.90 -13.56
CA ARG A 66 2.61 15.27 -14.02
C ARG A 66 2.69 16.32 -12.91
N HIS A 67 2.34 15.97 -11.68
CA HIS A 67 2.44 16.87 -10.54
C HIS A 67 3.88 17.10 -10.11
N TRP A 68 4.74 16.10 -10.30
CA TRP A 68 6.16 16.20 -10.01
C TRP A 68 6.93 17.02 -11.04
N GLU A 69 6.52 16.96 -12.32
CA GLU A 69 7.13 17.75 -13.41
C GLU A 69 7.04 19.25 -13.18
N GLN A 70 6.06 19.70 -12.39
CA GLN A 70 5.90 21.11 -12.01
C GLN A 70 6.94 21.58 -10.98
N LEU A 71 7.66 20.65 -10.33
CA LEU A 71 8.62 20.96 -9.31
C LEU A 71 10.04 21.01 -9.88
N LYS A 72 10.58 22.23 -10.02
CA LYS A 72 11.94 22.42 -10.53
C LYS A 72 12.98 21.69 -9.67
N GLY A 73 13.90 20.98 -10.31
CA GLY A 73 14.95 20.25 -9.63
C GLY A 73 14.60 18.81 -9.23
N LEU A 74 13.39 18.36 -9.49
CA LEU A 74 12.91 17.00 -9.25
C LEU A 74 12.77 16.24 -10.57
N GLY A 75 13.92 15.82 -11.13
CA GLY A 75 13.94 14.99 -12.34
C GLY A 75 13.46 13.55 -12.07
N LYS A 76 13.24 12.79 -13.15
CA LYS A 76 12.73 11.41 -13.11
C LYS A 76 13.45 10.52 -12.09
N ALA A 77 14.78 10.61 -11.97
CA ALA A 77 15.57 9.81 -11.04
C ALA A 77 15.15 10.05 -9.57
N LYS A 78 15.02 11.31 -9.15
CA LYS A 78 14.61 11.67 -7.78
C LYS A 78 13.18 11.25 -7.48
N VAL A 79 12.29 11.43 -8.44
CA VAL A 79 10.89 11.00 -8.32
C VAL A 79 10.81 9.48 -8.17
N SER A 80 11.58 8.73 -8.96
CA SER A 80 11.65 7.26 -8.86
C SER A 80 12.18 6.81 -7.51
N GLN A 81 13.21 7.45 -6.95
CA GLN A 81 13.73 7.15 -5.61
C GLN A 81 12.66 7.31 -4.53
N VAL A 82 11.92 8.42 -4.54
CA VAL A 82 10.86 8.68 -3.56
C VAL A 82 9.72 7.67 -3.72
N LYS A 83 9.27 7.41 -4.96
CA LYS A 83 8.22 6.43 -5.25
C LYS A 83 8.62 5.02 -4.81
N ALA A 84 9.87 4.61 -5.08
CA ALA A 84 10.39 3.32 -4.66
C ALA A 84 10.45 3.18 -3.14
N ALA A 85 10.89 4.23 -2.42
CA ALA A 85 10.92 4.21 -0.95
C ALA A 85 9.52 4.05 -0.34
N ILE A 86 8.52 4.74 -0.89
CA ILE A 86 7.12 4.61 -0.45
C ILE A 86 6.59 3.20 -0.75
N GLU A 87 6.90 2.63 -1.91
CA GLU A 87 6.49 1.28 -2.27
C GLU A 87 7.13 0.22 -1.37
N ILE A 88 8.41 0.38 -1.03
CA ILE A 88 9.09 -0.49 -0.05
C ILE A 88 8.39 -0.43 1.31
N ALA A 89 8.07 0.76 1.79
CA ALA A 89 7.34 0.92 3.05
C ALA A 89 5.95 0.27 3.02
N ARG A 90 5.25 0.32 1.87
CA ARG A 90 3.97 -0.36 1.66
C ARG A 90 4.14 -1.88 1.76
N ARG A 91 5.12 -2.45 1.05
CA ARG A 91 5.42 -3.90 1.08
C ARG A 91 5.85 -4.37 2.47
N PHE A 92 6.73 -3.63 3.13
CA PHE A 92 7.13 -3.92 4.50
C PHE A 92 5.95 -4.02 5.48
N ASN A 93 4.96 -3.14 5.32
CA ASN A 93 3.74 -3.21 6.12
C ASN A 93 2.85 -4.43 5.76
N GLU A 94 2.86 -4.89 4.51
CA GLU A 94 2.13 -6.11 4.10
C GLU A 94 2.79 -7.38 4.66
N GLU A 95 4.12 -7.48 4.62
CA GLU A 95 4.86 -8.60 5.20
C GLU A 95 4.58 -8.77 6.70
N LYS A 96 4.50 -7.68 7.45
CA LYS A 96 4.14 -7.70 8.87
C LYS A 96 2.80 -8.37 9.16
N ILE A 97 1.85 -8.31 8.23
CA ILE A 97 0.54 -8.95 8.39
C ILE A 97 0.67 -10.46 8.30
N LYS A 98 1.44 -10.94 7.32
CA LYS A 98 1.69 -12.36 7.09
C LYS A 98 2.44 -12.99 8.28
N GLU A 99 3.53 -12.37 8.72
CA GLU A 99 4.37 -12.87 9.81
C GLU A 99 3.64 -12.98 11.15
N ARG A 100 2.81 -12.01 11.50
CA ARG A 100 2.15 -11.96 12.82
C ARG A 100 1.00 -12.94 12.99
N ARG A 101 0.56 -13.64 11.94
CA ARG A 101 -0.62 -14.54 11.99
C ARG A 101 -1.76 -13.94 12.79
N VAL A 102 -2.10 -12.68 12.47
CA VAL A 102 -3.09 -11.88 13.20
C VAL A 102 -4.40 -12.64 13.27
N LYS A 103 -5.01 -12.70 14.45
CA LYS A 103 -6.35 -13.27 14.61
C LYS A 103 -7.40 -12.23 14.25
N ILE A 104 -8.25 -12.54 13.29
CA ILE A 104 -9.36 -11.70 12.86
C ILE A 104 -10.59 -11.99 13.73
N LYS A 105 -11.16 -10.95 14.30
CA LYS A 105 -12.36 -11.02 15.15
C LYS A 105 -13.57 -10.38 14.47
N SER A 106 -13.34 -9.45 13.54
CA SER A 106 -14.38 -8.70 12.86
C SER A 106 -13.90 -8.16 11.50
N SER A 107 -14.83 -7.81 10.62
CA SER A 107 -14.57 -7.10 9.37
C SER A 107 -13.85 -5.76 9.60
N LYS A 108 -14.09 -5.12 10.75
CA LYS A 108 -13.43 -3.87 11.15
C LYS A 108 -11.92 -4.04 11.32
N ASP A 109 -11.46 -5.19 11.83
CA ASP A 109 -10.02 -5.46 11.98
C ASP A 109 -9.33 -5.46 10.61
N ILE A 110 -9.99 -6.06 9.62
CA ILE A 110 -9.49 -6.11 8.24
C ILE A 110 -9.54 -4.73 7.59
N ALA A 111 -10.65 -4.01 7.76
CA ALA A 111 -10.78 -2.65 7.25
C ALA A 111 -9.68 -1.75 7.82
N CYS A 112 -9.45 -1.74 9.14
CA CYS A 112 -8.37 -0.97 9.77
C CYS A 112 -6.98 -1.37 9.25
N MET A 113 -6.79 -2.65 8.94
CA MET A 113 -5.51 -3.17 8.45
C MET A 113 -5.25 -2.79 6.99
N LEU A 114 -6.26 -2.88 6.12
CA LEU A 114 -6.10 -2.70 4.67
C LEU A 114 -6.49 -1.32 4.16
N MET A 115 -7.34 -0.57 4.87
CA MET A 115 -7.74 0.77 4.47
C MET A 115 -6.56 1.71 4.18
N PRO A 116 -5.52 1.82 5.05
CA PRO A 116 -4.38 2.69 4.77
C PRO A 116 -3.59 2.32 3.52
N ARG A 117 -3.82 1.12 2.97
CA ARG A 117 -3.09 0.57 1.81
C ARG A 117 -3.90 0.62 0.52
N MET A 118 -5.23 0.57 0.63
CA MET A 118 -6.11 0.37 -0.52
C MET A 118 -6.96 1.59 -0.85
N GLN A 119 -7.33 2.42 0.13
CA GLN A 119 -8.22 3.57 -0.08
C GLN A 119 -7.69 4.61 -1.09
N ASP A 120 -6.38 4.66 -1.30
CA ASP A 120 -5.71 5.64 -2.14
C ASP A 120 -5.31 5.11 -3.52
N LEU A 121 -5.62 3.85 -3.81
CA LEU A 121 -5.29 3.24 -5.09
C LEU A 121 -6.20 3.79 -6.19
N LYS A 122 -5.59 4.21 -7.30
CA LYS A 122 -6.30 4.75 -8.46
C LYS A 122 -6.91 3.69 -9.37
N LYS A 123 -6.50 2.45 -9.18
CA LYS A 123 -7.06 1.27 -9.83
C LYS A 123 -7.76 0.43 -8.78
N GLU A 124 -8.79 -0.27 -9.20
CA GLU A 124 -9.38 -1.33 -8.40
C GLU A 124 -8.36 -2.45 -8.21
N VAL A 125 -8.17 -2.86 -6.97
CA VAL A 125 -7.27 -3.95 -6.59
C VAL A 125 -8.06 -4.92 -5.74
N PHE A 126 -8.02 -6.18 -6.10
CA PHE A 126 -8.69 -7.25 -5.38
C PHE A 126 -7.69 -8.08 -4.58
N LYS A 127 -7.92 -8.18 -3.28
CA LYS A 127 -7.09 -8.96 -2.37
C LYS A 127 -7.91 -10.04 -1.68
N VAL A 128 -7.26 -11.16 -1.39
CA VAL A 128 -7.87 -12.27 -0.64
C VAL A 128 -7.01 -12.60 0.56
N LEU A 129 -7.64 -12.64 1.73
CA LEU A 129 -7.04 -13.15 2.96
C LEU A 129 -7.43 -14.63 3.09
N PHE A 130 -6.43 -15.45 3.34
CA PHE A 130 -6.59 -16.85 3.70
C PHE A 130 -6.47 -17.01 5.21
N LEU A 131 -7.42 -17.71 5.82
CA LEU A 131 -7.48 -17.88 7.26
C LEU A 131 -7.52 -19.37 7.62
N ASN A 132 -6.87 -19.71 8.72
CA ASN A 132 -7.01 -21.03 9.32
C ASN A 132 -8.31 -21.17 10.13
N SER A 133 -8.58 -22.37 10.68
CA SER A 133 -9.76 -22.66 11.50
C SER A 133 -9.87 -21.81 12.79
N GLN A 134 -8.81 -21.13 13.21
CA GLN A 134 -8.80 -20.21 14.34
C GLN A 134 -8.98 -18.75 13.96
N ASN A 135 -9.35 -18.46 12.70
CA ASN A 135 -9.42 -17.12 12.11
C ASN A 135 -8.10 -16.36 12.14
N ARG A 136 -6.96 -17.04 12.07
CA ARG A 136 -5.66 -16.41 11.93
C ARG A 136 -5.29 -16.30 10.46
N ILE A 137 -4.74 -15.17 10.09
CA ILE A 137 -4.24 -14.94 8.72
C ILE A 137 -3.11 -15.93 8.44
N ILE A 138 -3.25 -16.70 7.37
CA ILE A 138 -2.20 -17.55 6.80
C ILE A 138 -1.43 -16.75 5.76
N ASP A 139 -2.17 -16.17 4.80
CA ASP A 139 -1.61 -15.34 3.74
C ASP A 139 -2.59 -14.26 3.30
N LEU A 140 -2.06 -13.26 2.60
CA LEU A 140 -2.76 -12.18 1.92
C LEU A 140 -2.19 -12.04 0.53
N ILE A 141 -2.99 -12.31 -0.47
CA ILE A 141 -2.57 -12.20 -1.87
C ILE A 141 -3.37 -11.12 -2.60
N GLU A 142 -2.76 -10.55 -3.61
CA GLU A 142 -3.41 -9.72 -4.61
C GLU A 142 -3.74 -10.60 -5.81
N ILE A 143 -5.01 -10.59 -6.22
CA ILE A 143 -5.46 -11.30 -7.40
C ILE A 143 -5.42 -10.31 -8.56
N GLU A 144 -4.60 -10.59 -9.56
CA GLU A 144 -4.58 -9.79 -10.78
C GLU A 144 -5.91 -9.94 -11.52
N GLU A 145 -6.39 -8.85 -12.12
CA GLU A 145 -7.54 -8.88 -13.00
C GLU A 145 -7.30 -9.92 -14.11
N GLY A 146 -8.19 -10.89 -14.22
CA GLY A 146 -8.10 -11.90 -15.27
C GLY A 146 -8.04 -11.27 -16.65
N SER A 147 -7.31 -11.95 -17.55
CA SER A 147 -7.00 -11.57 -18.94
C SER A 147 -8.04 -10.69 -19.65
N VAL A 148 -7.55 -9.93 -20.63
CA VAL A 148 -8.12 -8.98 -21.61
C VAL A 148 -9.65 -8.87 -21.79
N ASN A 149 -10.44 -9.85 -21.36
CA ASN A 149 -11.89 -9.92 -21.54
C ASN A 149 -12.73 -10.00 -20.26
N GLN A 150 -12.15 -10.06 -19.06
CA GLN A 150 -12.91 -10.10 -17.81
C GLN A 150 -12.23 -9.26 -16.71
N ALA A 151 -12.88 -8.18 -16.36
CA ALA A 151 -12.49 -7.29 -15.24
C ALA A 151 -12.84 -7.89 -13.84
N ARG A 152 -12.77 -9.20 -13.68
CA ARG A 152 -13.11 -9.88 -12.42
C ARG A 152 -12.08 -10.91 -12.03
N PRO A 153 -11.77 -11.03 -10.72
CA PRO A 153 -10.96 -12.12 -10.21
C PRO A 153 -11.56 -13.47 -10.59
N ILE A 154 -10.72 -14.41 -10.97
CA ILE A 154 -11.18 -15.75 -11.36
C ILE A 154 -11.38 -16.56 -10.08
N ILE A 155 -12.63 -16.90 -9.76
CA ILE A 155 -13.02 -17.68 -8.55
C ILE A 155 -12.19 -18.97 -8.43
N ARG A 156 -11.92 -19.63 -9.56
CA ARG A 156 -11.08 -20.84 -9.61
C ARG A 156 -9.67 -20.58 -9.05
N GLU A 157 -9.08 -19.45 -9.36
CA GLU A 157 -7.72 -19.08 -8.89
C GLU A 157 -7.71 -18.77 -7.41
N ILE A 158 -8.75 -18.09 -6.92
CA ILE A 158 -8.92 -17.82 -5.48
C ILE A 158 -8.94 -19.14 -4.71
N TYR A 159 -9.76 -20.10 -5.13
CA TYR A 159 -9.87 -21.37 -4.43
C TYR A 159 -8.69 -22.30 -4.67
N HIS A 160 -8.02 -22.20 -5.83
CA HIS A 160 -6.74 -22.88 -6.04
C HIS A 160 -5.69 -22.44 -5.02
N GLN A 161 -5.53 -21.15 -4.82
CA GLN A 161 -4.62 -20.63 -3.79
C GLN A 161 -5.08 -20.99 -2.38
N ALA A 162 -6.37 -20.92 -2.09
CA ALA A 162 -6.93 -21.30 -0.80
C ALA A 162 -6.62 -22.76 -0.43
N LEU A 163 -6.66 -23.67 -1.42
CA LEU A 163 -6.31 -25.08 -1.25
C LEU A 163 -4.80 -25.27 -1.02
N LEU A 164 -3.95 -24.55 -1.76
CA LEU A 164 -2.49 -24.61 -1.58
C LEU A 164 -2.08 -24.13 -0.18
N GLU A 165 -2.75 -23.11 0.34
CA GLU A 165 -2.51 -22.55 1.67
C GLU A 165 -3.23 -23.32 2.80
N PHE A 166 -3.96 -24.40 2.49
CA PHE A 166 -4.78 -25.14 3.46
C PHE A 166 -5.72 -24.23 4.24
N ALA A 167 -6.29 -23.22 3.58
CA ALA A 167 -7.19 -22.27 4.19
C ALA A 167 -8.53 -22.91 4.56
N SER A 168 -9.02 -22.63 5.76
CA SER A 168 -10.39 -23.00 6.17
C SER A 168 -11.40 -21.92 5.79
N PHE A 169 -10.97 -20.67 5.74
CA PHE A 169 -11.80 -19.51 5.40
C PHE A 169 -11.07 -18.56 4.48
N ILE A 170 -11.86 -17.82 3.70
CA ILE A 170 -11.36 -16.68 2.92
C ILE A 170 -12.15 -15.42 3.26
N ILE A 171 -11.52 -14.26 3.10
CA ILE A 171 -12.16 -12.95 3.11
C ILE A 171 -11.63 -12.18 1.92
N CYS A 172 -12.57 -11.67 1.12
CA CYS A 172 -12.27 -10.85 -0.04
C CYS A 172 -12.28 -9.37 0.32
N VAL A 173 -11.39 -8.61 -0.27
CA VAL A 173 -11.31 -7.15 -0.06
C VAL A 173 -10.96 -6.49 -1.39
N HIS A 174 -11.74 -5.50 -1.81
CA HIS A 174 -11.34 -4.65 -2.93
C HIS A 174 -11.59 -3.18 -2.62
N ASN A 175 -10.96 -2.29 -3.35
CA ASN A 175 -11.19 -0.86 -3.22
C ASN A 175 -11.99 -0.34 -4.41
N HIS A 176 -12.82 0.65 -4.14
CA HIS A 176 -13.45 1.46 -5.20
C HIS A 176 -12.66 2.78 -5.36
N PRO A 177 -11.99 3.01 -6.48
CA PRO A 177 -11.28 4.27 -6.75
C PRO A 177 -12.17 5.51 -6.72
N SER A 178 -13.48 5.33 -6.89
CA SER A 178 -14.49 6.40 -6.73
C SER A 178 -14.65 6.90 -5.29
N GLY A 179 -14.15 6.14 -4.30
CA GLY A 179 -14.35 6.42 -2.87
C GLY A 179 -15.68 5.91 -2.30
N ASN A 180 -16.64 5.51 -3.14
CA ASN A 180 -17.94 5.01 -2.67
C ASN A 180 -17.86 3.53 -2.27
N PRO A 181 -18.03 3.14 -0.98
CA PRO A 181 -17.93 1.75 -0.51
C PRO A 181 -19.20 0.93 -0.80
N GLN A 182 -20.20 1.47 -1.46
CA GLN A 182 -21.44 0.73 -1.76
C GLN A 182 -21.16 -0.38 -2.78
N PRO A 183 -21.60 -1.64 -2.48
CA PRO A 183 -21.40 -2.75 -3.39
C PRO A 183 -22.24 -2.59 -4.65
N SER A 184 -21.62 -2.76 -5.80
CA SER A 184 -22.29 -2.84 -7.10
C SER A 184 -23.12 -4.12 -7.22
N LEU A 185 -23.96 -4.19 -8.25
CA LEU A 185 -24.68 -5.44 -8.58
C LEU A 185 -23.70 -6.55 -8.94
N GLN A 186 -22.59 -6.19 -9.55
CA GLN A 186 -21.53 -7.12 -9.94
C GLN A 186 -20.82 -7.69 -8.71
N ASP A 187 -20.50 -6.88 -7.70
CA ASP A 187 -19.88 -7.34 -6.46
C ASP A 187 -20.78 -8.33 -5.72
N LYS A 188 -22.07 -8.01 -5.67
CA LYS A 188 -23.07 -8.90 -5.05
C LYS A 188 -23.20 -10.24 -5.78
N GLN A 189 -23.17 -10.23 -7.10
CA GLN A 189 -23.22 -11.45 -7.90
C GLN A 189 -21.95 -12.27 -7.72
N PHE A 190 -20.77 -11.64 -7.86
CA PHE A 190 -19.49 -12.28 -7.63
C PHE A 190 -19.39 -12.92 -6.24
N THR A 191 -19.86 -12.21 -5.21
CA THR A 191 -19.87 -12.74 -3.84
C THR A 191 -20.74 -13.99 -3.72
N ARG A 192 -21.93 -14.01 -4.34
CA ARG A 192 -22.79 -15.20 -4.34
C ARG A 192 -22.13 -16.40 -5.03
N GLU A 193 -21.52 -16.16 -6.19
CA GLU A 193 -20.81 -17.20 -6.94
C GLU A 193 -19.62 -17.76 -6.15
N LEU A 194 -18.86 -16.87 -5.50
CA LEU A 194 -17.73 -17.22 -4.64
C LEU A 194 -18.20 -18.08 -3.45
N VAL A 195 -19.23 -17.66 -2.72
CA VAL A 195 -19.78 -18.43 -1.59
C VAL A 195 -20.27 -19.81 -2.04
N SER A 196 -20.96 -19.89 -3.19
CA SER A 196 -21.44 -21.15 -3.74
C SER A 196 -20.30 -22.10 -4.09
N ALA A 197 -19.23 -21.60 -4.74
CA ALA A 197 -18.05 -22.39 -5.07
C ALA A 197 -17.32 -22.89 -3.81
N GLY A 198 -17.20 -22.05 -2.79
CA GLY A 198 -16.54 -22.41 -1.53
C GLY A 198 -17.28 -23.46 -0.72
N ALA A 199 -18.60 -23.50 -0.82
CA ALA A 199 -19.40 -24.52 -0.15
C ALA A 199 -19.04 -25.94 -0.62
N CYS A 200 -18.78 -26.13 -1.92
CA CYS A 200 -18.36 -27.41 -2.47
C CYS A 200 -16.96 -27.85 -2.02
N LEU A 201 -16.12 -26.90 -1.64
CA LEU A 201 -14.72 -27.14 -1.23
C LEU A 201 -14.56 -27.11 0.30
N PHE A 202 -15.64 -26.91 1.06
CA PHE A 202 -15.62 -26.71 2.52
C PHE A 202 -14.74 -25.52 2.96
N ILE A 203 -14.54 -24.53 2.08
CA ILE A 203 -13.82 -23.30 2.36
C ILE A 203 -14.83 -22.15 2.38
N LYS A 204 -15.13 -21.61 3.56
CA LYS A 204 -16.14 -20.56 3.67
C LYS A 204 -15.58 -19.18 3.31
N CYS A 205 -16.28 -18.43 2.47
CA CYS A 205 -16.10 -17.00 2.35
C CYS A 205 -16.83 -16.33 3.54
N LEU A 206 -16.07 -15.76 4.47
CA LEU A 206 -16.62 -15.14 5.68
C LEU A 206 -17.16 -13.74 5.42
N ASP A 207 -16.52 -13.00 4.52
CA ASP A 207 -16.91 -11.62 4.20
C ASP A 207 -16.35 -11.18 2.84
N HIS A 208 -16.94 -10.10 2.31
CA HIS A 208 -16.43 -9.37 1.16
C HIS A 208 -16.49 -7.87 1.45
N ILE A 209 -15.35 -7.27 1.70
CA ILE A 209 -15.20 -5.90 2.21
C ILE A 209 -14.84 -4.98 1.06
N ILE A 210 -15.52 -3.85 0.98
CA ILE A 210 -15.23 -2.80 0.00
C ILE A 210 -14.63 -1.61 0.71
N ILE A 211 -13.46 -1.18 0.27
CA ILE A 211 -12.75 -0.03 0.81
C ILE A 211 -13.03 1.19 -0.07
N GLY A 212 -13.65 2.18 0.54
CA GLY A 212 -13.84 3.52 -0.01
C GLY A 212 -13.04 4.57 0.77
N ASN A 213 -13.24 5.83 0.44
CA ASN A 213 -12.68 6.99 1.16
C ASN A 213 -13.70 7.57 2.13
#